data_7d6d5850d794cc9ecdd72561ab95dd46
#
_entry.id   7d6d5850d794cc9ecdd72561ab95dd46
#
_cell.length_a   1.000
_cell.length_b   1.000
_cell.length_c   1.000
_cell.angle_alpha   90.00
_cell.angle_beta   90.00
_cell.angle_gamma   90.00
#
_symmetry.space_group_name_H-M   'P 1'
#
loop_
_entity.id
_entity.type
_entity.pdbx_description
1 polymer ?
#
loop_
_entity_poly.entity_id
_entity_poly.type
_entity_poly.pdbx_seq_one_letter_code
_entity_poly.pdbx_strand_id
1 'polypeptide(L)'
;GKTTLVKQFSKEFDYFISLNLEKEDADLFRKFDNVGAIWQYLCLKNHIVQDKNKSVLLFIDEIQEEPIAVAMLRYFYEDLPYVFVIAAGSRLQSLTKKHLSFPVGRVEYITLRPFSFLEYINAKHGEQWATLLRETSVPEVLHNEMLAEFNTFALIGGMPEAVTEYLNTNDIERLSPIFNSLLKGYNEDAEKFAKNIE
;
A
#
# COMPACT_ATOMS: atom_id res chain seq x y z
N GLY A 1 3.15 0.94 5.89
CA GLY A 1 2.75 1.36 4.57
C GLY A 1 1.72 0.45 3.91
N LYS A 2 1.80 0.26 2.59
CA LYS A 2 0.83 -0.52 1.78
C LYS A 2 0.52 -1.89 2.36
N THR A 3 1.54 -2.71 2.58
CA THR A 3 1.41 -4.09 3.08
C THR A 3 0.73 -4.16 4.46
N THR A 4 1.01 -3.20 5.35
CA THR A 4 0.38 -3.11 6.69
C THR A 4 -1.12 -2.84 6.58
N LEU A 5 -1.49 -1.87 5.73
CA LEU A 5 -2.90 -1.52 5.49
C LEU A 5 -3.68 -2.72 4.93
N VAL A 6 -3.12 -3.40 3.92
CA VAL A 6 -3.75 -4.58 3.32
C VAL A 6 -3.90 -5.71 4.34
N LYS A 7 -2.89 -5.95 5.20
CA LYS A 7 -2.99 -6.93 6.30
C LYS A 7 -4.05 -6.57 7.34
N GLN A 8 -4.29 -5.29 7.59
CA GLN A 8 -5.39 -4.88 8.47
C GLN A 8 -6.75 -5.14 7.80
N PHE A 9 -6.88 -4.76 6.54
CA PHE A 9 -8.09 -4.98 5.74
C PHE A 9 -8.39 -6.47 5.52
N SER A 10 -7.37 -7.32 5.43
CA SER A 10 -7.54 -8.76 5.20
C SER A 10 -8.34 -9.48 6.30
N LYS A 11 -8.49 -8.87 7.49
CA LYS A 11 -9.29 -9.42 8.58
C LYS A 11 -10.80 -9.46 8.30
N GLU A 12 -11.25 -8.76 7.26
CA GLU A 12 -12.64 -8.76 6.80
C GLU A 12 -12.98 -9.94 5.87
N PHE A 13 -11.97 -10.75 5.50
CA PHE A 13 -12.09 -11.86 4.58
C PHE A 13 -11.95 -13.21 5.29
N ASP A 14 -12.57 -14.25 4.74
CA ASP A 14 -12.41 -15.61 5.26
C ASP A 14 -10.98 -16.15 5.08
N TYR A 15 -10.33 -15.78 3.96
CA TYR A 15 -8.95 -16.18 3.67
C TYR A 15 -8.13 -15.02 3.13
N PHE A 16 -6.85 -15.04 3.44
CA PHE A 16 -5.87 -14.07 2.95
C PHE A 16 -4.66 -14.77 2.35
N ILE A 17 -4.34 -14.46 1.10
CA ILE A 17 -3.14 -14.93 0.41
C ILE A 17 -2.31 -13.71 0.02
N SER A 18 -1.01 -13.74 0.31
CA SER A 18 -0.07 -12.68 -0.07
C SER A 18 1.04 -13.25 -0.95
N LEU A 19 1.21 -12.65 -2.11
CA LEU A 19 2.28 -12.93 -3.06
C LEU A 19 3.22 -11.72 -3.14
N ASN A 20 4.52 -11.95 -3.29
CA ASN A 20 5.50 -10.90 -3.55
C ASN A 20 6.26 -11.23 -4.83
N LEU A 21 6.03 -10.45 -5.89
CA LEU A 21 6.56 -10.73 -7.22
C LEU A 21 8.04 -10.33 -7.39
N GLU A 22 8.63 -9.64 -6.44
CA GLU A 22 10.09 -9.44 -6.37
C GLU A 22 10.84 -10.73 -5.93
N LYS A 23 10.08 -11.73 -5.44
CA LYS A 23 10.58 -13.02 -4.95
C LYS A 23 10.14 -14.18 -5.84
N GLU A 24 10.11 -15.37 -5.27
CA GLU A 24 9.77 -16.62 -5.96
C GLU A 24 8.36 -16.67 -6.55
N ASP A 25 7.44 -15.83 -6.07
CA ASP A 25 6.05 -15.85 -6.52
C ASP A 25 5.85 -15.34 -7.96
N ALA A 26 6.82 -14.61 -8.54
CA ALA A 26 6.77 -14.17 -9.94
C ALA A 26 6.64 -15.33 -10.93
N ASP A 27 7.33 -16.44 -10.66
CA ASP A 27 7.31 -17.63 -11.50
C ASP A 27 5.91 -18.26 -11.63
N LEU A 28 5.02 -18.00 -10.69
CA LEU A 28 3.66 -18.50 -10.72
C LEU A 28 2.92 -18.07 -11.98
N PHE A 29 3.03 -16.77 -12.32
CA PHE A 29 2.35 -16.16 -13.47
C PHE A 29 2.96 -16.57 -14.81
N ARG A 30 4.19 -17.09 -14.82
CA ARG A 30 4.87 -17.60 -16.01
C ARG A 30 4.58 -19.08 -16.24
N LYS A 31 4.32 -19.85 -15.16
CA LYS A 31 4.09 -21.30 -15.21
C LYS A 31 2.68 -21.68 -15.61
N PHE A 32 1.71 -20.84 -15.34
CA PHE A 32 0.30 -21.12 -15.58
C PHE A 32 -0.30 -20.16 -16.60
N ASP A 33 -1.00 -20.72 -17.58
CA ASP A 33 -1.56 -19.95 -18.70
C ASP A 33 -2.90 -19.27 -18.37
N ASN A 34 -3.51 -19.58 -17.22
CA ASN A 34 -4.80 -19.03 -16.82
C ASN A 34 -4.96 -18.88 -15.31
N VAL A 35 -5.83 -17.96 -14.91
CA VAL A 35 -6.08 -17.66 -13.49
C VAL A 35 -6.73 -18.79 -12.70
N GLY A 36 -7.48 -19.68 -13.37
CA GLY A 36 -8.07 -20.83 -12.72
C GLY A 36 -7.03 -21.82 -12.22
N ALA A 37 -6.00 -22.09 -13.04
CA ALA A 37 -4.87 -22.95 -12.64
C ALA A 37 -4.03 -22.30 -11.53
N ILE A 38 -3.78 -20.98 -11.62
CA ILE A 38 -3.13 -20.22 -10.56
C ILE A 38 -3.92 -20.33 -9.26
N TRP A 39 -5.23 -20.12 -9.32
CA TRP A 39 -6.10 -20.20 -8.16
C TRP A 39 -6.10 -21.58 -7.51
N GLN A 40 -6.20 -22.62 -8.34
CA GLN A 40 -6.14 -24.02 -7.87
C GLN A 40 -4.82 -24.29 -7.14
N TYR A 41 -3.70 -23.87 -7.72
CA TYR A 41 -2.38 -24.01 -7.08
C TYR A 41 -2.31 -23.25 -5.75
N LEU A 42 -2.79 -22.01 -5.70
CA LEU A 42 -2.78 -21.20 -4.48
C LEU A 42 -3.65 -21.83 -3.37
N CYS A 43 -4.81 -22.37 -3.72
CA CYS A 43 -5.65 -23.08 -2.78
C CYS A 43 -4.93 -24.30 -2.18
N LEU A 44 -4.30 -25.12 -3.01
CA LEU A 44 -3.55 -26.28 -2.55
C LEU A 44 -2.37 -25.89 -1.65
N LYS A 45 -1.57 -24.88 -2.08
CA LYS A 45 -0.40 -24.39 -1.32
C LYS A 45 -0.78 -23.83 0.05
N ASN A 46 -1.95 -23.20 0.17
CA ASN A 46 -2.42 -22.54 1.39
C ASN A 46 -3.47 -23.36 2.16
N HIS A 47 -3.72 -24.62 1.78
CA HIS A 47 -4.71 -25.51 2.41
C HIS A 47 -6.12 -24.90 2.46
N ILE A 48 -6.50 -24.14 1.41
CA ILE A 48 -7.80 -23.50 1.28
C ILE A 48 -8.71 -24.43 0.50
N VAL A 49 -9.88 -24.75 1.06
CA VAL A 49 -10.94 -25.44 0.33
C VAL A 49 -11.63 -24.44 -0.59
N GLN A 50 -11.73 -24.77 -1.88
CA GLN A 50 -12.43 -23.94 -2.84
C GLN A 50 -13.93 -23.91 -2.54
N ASP A 51 -14.39 -22.82 -1.97
CA ASP A 51 -15.79 -22.56 -1.68
C ASP A 51 -16.14 -21.14 -2.18
N LYS A 52 -17.06 -21.07 -3.14
CA LYS A 52 -17.50 -19.78 -3.71
C LYS A 52 -18.29 -18.90 -2.73
N ASN A 53 -18.74 -19.48 -1.61
CA ASN A 53 -19.40 -18.72 -0.54
C ASN A 53 -18.40 -18.07 0.42
N LYS A 54 -17.11 -18.38 0.27
CA LYS A 54 -16.02 -17.81 1.08
C LYS A 54 -15.32 -16.69 0.33
N SER A 55 -15.15 -15.58 1.02
CA SER A 55 -14.41 -14.43 0.47
C SER A 55 -12.91 -14.62 0.65
N VAL A 56 -12.15 -14.36 -0.41
CA VAL A 56 -10.70 -14.45 -0.37
C VAL A 56 -10.08 -13.14 -0.79
N LEU A 57 -9.18 -12.60 0.00
CA LEU A 57 -8.32 -11.50 -0.40
C LEU A 57 -6.99 -12.04 -0.91
N LEU A 58 -6.70 -11.81 -2.19
CA LEU A 58 -5.40 -12.05 -2.82
C LEU A 58 -4.64 -10.73 -2.91
N PHE A 59 -3.55 -10.63 -2.18
CA PHE A 59 -2.65 -9.48 -2.25
C PHE A 59 -1.43 -9.80 -3.11
N ILE A 60 -1.19 -9.01 -4.14
CA ILE A 60 -0.05 -9.14 -5.05
C ILE A 60 0.82 -7.90 -4.87
N ASP A 61 1.94 -8.07 -4.15
CA ASP A 61 2.91 -6.99 -3.91
C ASP A 61 3.97 -6.96 -5.02
N GLU A 62 4.46 -5.75 -5.33
CA GLU A 62 5.45 -5.45 -6.37
C GLU A 62 5.03 -5.99 -7.75
N ILE A 63 3.75 -5.79 -8.12
CA ILE A 63 3.17 -6.33 -9.37
C ILE A 63 3.89 -5.85 -10.64
N GLN A 64 4.61 -4.72 -10.59
CA GLN A 64 5.37 -4.21 -11.73
C GLN A 64 6.55 -5.11 -12.13
N GLU A 65 6.98 -6.01 -11.27
CA GLU A 65 8.07 -6.95 -11.58
C GLU A 65 7.62 -8.06 -12.54
N GLU A 66 6.29 -8.32 -12.64
CA GLU A 66 5.75 -9.33 -13.54
C GLU A 66 4.61 -8.77 -14.42
N PRO A 67 4.90 -8.33 -15.65
CA PRO A 67 3.91 -7.77 -16.56
C PRO A 67 2.73 -8.70 -16.88
N ILE A 68 2.96 -10.00 -16.88
CA ILE A 68 1.91 -11.00 -17.14
C ILE A 68 0.87 -10.97 -16.01
N ALA A 69 1.29 -10.79 -14.76
CA ALA A 69 0.39 -10.67 -13.61
C ALA A 69 -0.56 -9.47 -13.77
N VAL A 70 -0.06 -8.34 -14.28
CA VAL A 70 -0.89 -7.15 -14.57
C VAL A 70 -1.98 -7.47 -15.59
N ALA A 71 -1.63 -8.15 -16.68
CA ALA A 71 -2.59 -8.54 -17.71
C ALA A 71 -3.64 -9.53 -17.16
N MET A 72 -3.25 -10.41 -16.24
CA MET A 72 -4.13 -11.41 -15.63
C MET A 72 -5.12 -10.84 -14.61
N LEU A 73 -4.93 -9.61 -14.10
CA LEU A 73 -5.90 -8.96 -13.18
C LEU A 73 -7.32 -8.94 -13.76
N ARG A 74 -7.45 -8.76 -15.07
CA ARG A 74 -8.73 -8.78 -15.76
C ARG A 74 -9.45 -10.13 -15.57
N TYR A 75 -8.73 -11.22 -15.72
CA TYR A 75 -9.29 -12.57 -15.65
C TYR A 75 -9.63 -12.97 -14.22
N PHE A 76 -8.89 -12.49 -13.21
CA PHE A 76 -9.31 -12.64 -11.82
C PHE A 76 -10.69 -12.01 -11.58
N TYR A 77 -10.93 -10.81 -12.11
CA TYR A 77 -12.22 -10.15 -11.99
C TYR A 77 -13.34 -10.87 -12.75
N GLU A 78 -13.07 -11.33 -13.98
CA GLU A 78 -14.08 -11.93 -14.85
C GLU A 78 -14.42 -13.38 -14.45
N ASP A 79 -13.42 -14.19 -14.10
CA ASP A 79 -13.56 -15.64 -13.91
C ASP A 79 -13.69 -16.06 -12.44
N LEU A 80 -13.20 -15.25 -11.49
CA LEU A 80 -13.13 -15.56 -10.06
C LEU A 80 -13.73 -14.45 -9.19
N PRO A 81 -15.03 -14.14 -9.30
CA PRO A 81 -15.64 -12.97 -8.66
C PRO A 81 -15.66 -13.02 -7.12
N TYR A 82 -15.38 -14.17 -6.51
CA TYR A 82 -15.23 -14.34 -5.06
C TYR A 82 -13.80 -14.16 -4.57
N VAL A 83 -12.84 -13.94 -5.47
CA VAL A 83 -11.44 -13.61 -5.17
C VAL A 83 -11.23 -12.12 -5.37
N PHE A 84 -11.13 -11.38 -4.28
CA PHE A 84 -10.84 -9.96 -4.29
C PHE A 84 -9.34 -9.76 -4.42
N VAL A 85 -8.91 -8.98 -5.41
CA VAL A 85 -7.49 -8.79 -5.67
C VAL A 85 -7.08 -7.36 -5.34
N ILE A 86 -6.06 -7.21 -4.50
CA ILE A 86 -5.34 -5.96 -4.31
C ILE A 86 -3.94 -6.14 -4.88
N ALA A 87 -3.62 -5.36 -5.90
CA ALA A 87 -2.27 -5.30 -6.45
C ALA A 87 -1.58 -4.02 -6.00
N ALA A 88 -0.36 -4.13 -5.51
CA ALA A 88 0.44 -2.99 -5.08
C ALA A 88 1.78 -2.94 -5.84
N GLY A 89 2.27 -1.73 -6.05
CA GLY A 89 3.58 -1.51 -6.63
C GLY A 89 4.04 -0.08 -6.39
N SER A 90 5.34 0.10 -6.29
CA SER A 90 5.96 1.42 -6.13
C SER A 90 6.00 2.22 -7.43
N ARG A 91 5.85 1.55 -8.58
CA ARG A 91 6.10 2.08 -9.93
C ARG A 91 4.98 1.80 -10.92
N LEU A 92 3.73 1.68 -10.46
CA LEU A 92 2.60 1.37 -11.34
C LEU A 92 2.45 2.36 -12.51
N GLN A 93 2.77 3.64 -12.29
CA GLN A 93 2.75 4.66 -13.36
C GLN A 93 3.80 4.43 -14.46
N SER A 94 4.90 3.73 -14.17
CA SER A 94 5.91 3.41 -15.17
C SER A 94 5.49 2.29 -16.12
N LEU A 95 4.56 1.44 -15.69
CA LEU A 95 4.01 0.36 -16.53
C LEU A 95 3.14 0.89 -17.67
N THR A 96 2.45 2.02 -17.46
CA THR A 96 1.66 2.66 -18.52
C THR A 96 2.53 3.15 -19.68
N LYS A 97 3.79 3.51 -19.42
CA LYS A 97 4.76 3.90 -20.45
C LYS A 97 5.30 2.71 -21.25
N LYS A 98 5.20 1.48 -20.76
CA LYS A 98 5.68 0.25 -21.41
C LYS A 98 4.62 -0.44 -22.28
N HIS A 99 3.55 0.25 -22.70
CA HIS A 99 2.42 -0.31 -23.47
C HIS A 99 1.66 -1.47 -22.77
N LEU A 100 1.79 -1.61 -21.47
CA LEU A 100 0.96 -2.52 -20.70
C LEU A 100 -0.40 -1.88 -20.48
N SER A 101 -1.41 -2.41 -21.14
CA SER A 101 -2.78 -1.95 -20.96
C SER A 101 -3.31 -2.52 -19.65
N PHE A 102 -3.46 -1.67 -18.65
CA PHE A 102 -4.27 -2.03 -17.48
C PHE A 102 -5.72 -2.29 -17.93
N PRO A 103 -6.39 -3.27 -17.33
CA PRO A 103 -7.77 -3.62 -17.70
C PRO A 103 -8.74 -2.50 -17.32
N VAL A 104 -9.01 -1.60 -18.28
CA VAL A 104 -9.90 -0.45 -18.10
C VAL A 104 -11.30 -0.93 -17.65
N GLY A 105 -11.85 -0.30 -16.62
CA GLY A 105 -13.16 -0.63 -16.07
C GLY A 105 -13.22 -1.91 -15.21
N ARG A 106 -12.08 -2.59 -14.95
CA ARG A 106 -11.97 -3.75 -14.07
C ARG A 106 -11.06 -3.53 -12.88
N VAL A 107 -10.33 -2.43 -12.87
CA VAL A 107 -9.46 -2.03 -11.76
C VAL A 107 -9.75 -0.61 -11.34
N GLU A 108 -9.68 -0.38 -10.05
CA GLU A 108 -9.70 0.95 -9.44
C GLU A 108 -8.32 1.28 -8.89
N TYR A 109 -7.95 2.56 -8.99
CA TYR A 109 -6.65 3.02 -8.51
C TYR A 109 -6.81 3.76 -7.20
N ILE A 110 -6.11 3.28 -6.18
CA ILE A 110 -6.03 3.93 -4.90
C ILE A 110 -4.60 4.41 -4.68
N THR A 111 -4.43 5.72 -4.49
CA THR A 111 -3.14 6.29 -4.15
C THR A 111 -3.01 6.39 -2.64
N LEU A 112 -2.11 5.59 -2.07
CA LEU A 112 -1.76 5.69 -0.66
C LEU A 112 -0.75 6.83 -0.50
N ARG A 113 -1.15 7.87 0.24
CA ARG A 113 -0.32 9.02 0.57
C ARG A 113 0.28 8.86 1.95
N PRO A 114 1.35 9.61 2.28
CA PRO A 114 1.77 9.82 3.66
C PRO A 114 0.62 10.36 4.51
N PHE A 115 0.71 10.26 5.84
CA PHE A 115 -0.28 10.82 6.73
C PHE A 115 -0.47 12.32 6.49
N SER A 116 -1.72 12.74 6.47
CA SER A 116 -2.11 14.13 6.49
C SER A 116 -1.96 14.71 7.91
N PHE A 117 -1.97 16.04 8.03
CA PHE A 117 -1.99 16.69 9.34
C PHE A 117 -3.20 16.25 10.18
N LEU A 118 -4.35 16.08 9.53
CA LEU A 118 -5.56 15.59 10.21
C LEU A 118 -5.38 14.21 10.82
N GLU A 119 -4.75 13.26 10.07
CA GLU A 119 -4.47 11.92 10.57
C GLU A 119 -3.43 11.93 11.69
N TYR A 120 -2.42 12.80 11.60
CA TYR A 120 -1.44 13.02 12.68
C TYR A 120 -2.14 13.54 13.96
N ILE A 121 -2.99 14.55 13.85
CA ILE A 121 -3.73 15.09 14.99
C ILE A 121 -4.64 14.03 15.59
N ASN A 122 -5.33 13.24 14.76
CA ASN A 122 -6.16 12.14 15.25
C ASN A 122 -5.34 11.10 16.03
N ALA A 123 -4.16 10.75 15.52
CA ALA A 123 -3.27 9.77 16.17
C ALA A 123 -2.70 10.29 17.51
N LYS A 124 -2.43 11.60 17.61
CA LYS A 124 -1.81 12.22 18.79
C LYS A 124 -2.81 12.61 19.86
N HIS A 125 -3.91 13.24 19.47
CA HIS A 125 -4.87 13.89 20.37
C HIS A 125 -6.27 13.25 20.32
N GLY A 126 -6.52 12.32 19.38
CA GLY A 126 -7.78 11.63 19.21
C GLY A 126 -8.79 12.36 18.34
N GLU A 127 -9.94 11.69 18.12
CA GLU A 127 -10.96 12.09 17.14
C GLU A 127 -11.59 13.47 17.45
N GLN A 128 -11.67 13.86 18.71
CA GLN A 128 -12.24 15.18 19.05
C GLN A 128 -11.45 16.33 18.44
N TRP A 129 -10.12 16.28 18.51
CA TRP A 129 -9.25 17.30 17.88
C TRP A 129 -9.29 17.25 16.36
N ALA A 130 -9.33 16.04 15.81
CA ALA A 130 -9.46 15.85 14.37
C ALA A 130 -10.79 16.39 13.84
N THR A 131 -11.87 16.27 14.59
CA THR A 131 -13.18 16.81 14.25
C THR A 131 -13.16 18.33 14.21
N LEU A 132 -12.56 18.99 15.19
CA LEU A 132 -12.40 20.45 15.19
C LEU A 132 -11.69 20.97 13.92
N LEU A 133 -10.64 20.26 13.47
CA LEU A 133 -9.95 20.58 12.23
C LEU A 133 -10.82 20.35 10.99
N ARG A 134 -11.51 19.21 10.95
CA ARG A 134 -12.36 18.83 9.81
C ARG A 134 -13.51 19.81 9.61
N GLU A 135 -14.10 20.29 10.70
CA GLU A 135 -15.21 21.24 10.70
C GLU A 135 -14.76 22.71 10.65
N THR A 136 -13.45 22.95 10.56
CA THR A 136 -12.86 24.30 10.60
C THR A 136 -13.36 25.15 11.79
N SER A 137 -13.62 24.48 12.91
CA SER A 137 -14.22 25.07 14.12
C SER A 137 -13.24 25.11 15.30
N VAL A 138 -11.94 25.29 15.03
CA VAL A 138 -10.91 25.34 16.07
C VAL A 138 -11.15 26.57 16.97
N PRO A 139 -11.43 26.36 18.28
CA PRO A 139 -11.60 27.48 19.19
C PRO A 139 -10.35 28.34 19.30
N GLU A 140 -10.51 29.63 19.50
CA GLU A 140 -9.39 30.56 19.62
C GLU A 140 -8.38 30.17 20.70
N VAL A 141 -8.87 29.64 21.81
CA VAL A 141 -8.03 29.10 22.92
C VAL A 141 -7.08 27.98 22.50
N LEU A 142 -7.43 27.19 21.48
CA LEU A 142 -6.61 26.09 20.98
C LEU A 142 -5.76 26.48 19.76
N HIS A 143 -5.90 27.70 19.26
CA HIS A 143 -5.23 28.14 18.03
C HIS A 143 -3.69 27.99 18.11
N ASN A 144 -3.09 28.46 19.18
CA ASN A 144 -1.64 28.37 19.35
C ASN A 144 -1.13 26.96 19.50
N GLU A 145 -1.87 26.10 20.19
CA GLU A 145 -1.53 24.69 20.33
C GLU A 145 -1.63 23.96 18.98
N MET A 146 -2.69 24.22 18.23
CA MET A 146 -2.86 23.65 16.90
C MET A 146 -1.78 24.11 15.93
N LEU A 147 -1.35 25.38 16.02
CA LEU A 147 -0.25 25.90 15.22
C LEU A 147 1.10 25.28 15.61
N ALA A 148 1.34 25.04 16.90
CA ALA A 148 2.53 24.32 17.36
C ALA A 148 2.57 22.88 16.83
N GLU A 149 1.42 22.19 16.86
CA GLU A 149 1.30 20.86 16.28
C GLU A 149 1.52 20.86 14.76
N PHE A 150 1.00 21.84 14.06
CA PHE A 150 1.24 21.97 12.62
C PHE A 150 2.73 22.19 12.30
N ASN A 151 3.41 23.04 13.06
CA ASN A 151 4.85 23.26 12.91
C ASN A 151 5.65 21.96 13.18
N THR A 152 5.25 21.21 14.20
CA THR A 152 5.84 19.91 14.50
C THR A 152 5.64 18.94 13.33
N PHE A 153 4.41 18.82 12.84
CA PHE A 153 4.10 17.96 11.70
C PHE A 153 4.86 18.37 10.44
N ALA A 154 5.03 19.67 10.18
CA ALA A 154 5.82 20.17 9.06
C ALA A 154 7.29 19.74 9.13
N LEU A 155 7.85 19.59 10.34
CA LEU A 155 9.22 19.09 10.55
C LEU A 155 9.33 17.58 10.42
N ILE A 156 8.39 16.82 11.00
CA ILE A 156 8.46 15.35 11.03
C ILE A 156 7.89 14.69 9.77
N GLY A 157 7.05 15.43 9.01
CA GLY A 157 6.37 14.91 7.83
C GLY A 157 5.33 13.83 8.13
N GLY A 158 4.73 13.28 7.08
CA GLY A 158 3.65 12.29 7.19
C GLY A 158 4.09 10.83 6.97
N MET A 159 5.38 10.52 6.98
CA MET A 159 5.81 9.12 6.82
C MET A 159 5.40 8.31 8.06
N PRO A 160 4.67 7.17 7.88
CA PRO A 160 4.09 6.44 9.02
C PRO A 160 5.11 6.04 10.09
N GLU A 161 6.32 5.62 9.68
CA GLU A 161 7.38 5.24 10.60
C GLU A 161 7.89 6.42 11.41
N ALA A 162 8.10 7.57 10.76
CA ALA A 162 8.54 8.80 11.42
C ALA A 162 7.48 9.33 12.40
N VAL A 163 6.20 9.33 11.98
CA VAL A 163 5.08 9.73 12.86
C VAL A 163 5.00 8.81 14.07
N THR A 164 5.07 7.49 13.86
CA THR A 164 5.00 6.51 14.96
C THR A 164 6.16 6.68 15.94
N GLU A 165 7.39 6.83 15.46
CA GLU A 165 8.56 7.05 16.32
C GLU A 165 8.42 8.36 17.12
N TYR A 166 8.00 9.44 16.45
CA TYR A 166 7.79 10.72 17.13
C TYR A 166 6.68 10.63 18.20
N LEU A 167 5.55 10.01 17.90
CA LEU A 167 4.46 9.85 18.87
C LEU A 167 4.88 9.03 20.10
N ASN A 168 5.79 8.07 19.93
CA ASN A 168 6.30 7.25 21.03
C ASN A 168 7.36 7.95 21.87
N THR A 169 8.16 8.82 21.27
CA THR A 169 9.36 9.37 21.92
C THR A 169 9.30 10.87 22.19
N ASN A 170 8.45 11.58 21.45
CA ASN A 170 8.38 13.05 21.40
C ASN A 170 9.75 13.71 21.11
N ASP A 171 10.61 13.02 20.34
CA ASP A 171 11.97 13.42 20.06
C ASP A 171 12.23 13.39 18.55
N ILE A 172 12.47 14.58 17.96
CA ILE A 172 12.72 14.76 16.52
C ILE A 172 14.11 14.21 16.13
N GLU A 173 15.10 14.23 17.00
CA GLU A 173 16.45 13.76 16.67
C GLU A 173 16.47 12.26 16.36
N ARG A 174 15.59 11.49 16.98
CA ARG A 174 15.40 10.06 16.72
C ARG A 174 14.88 9.73 15.32
N LEU A 175 14.38 10.70 14.59
CA LEU A 175 13.89 10.51 13.22
C LEU A 175 15.02 10.50 12.17
N SER A 176 16.21 10.99 12.54
CA SER A 176 17.35 11.08 11.61
C SER A 176 17.73 9.74 10.95
N PRO A 177 17.79 8.60 11.65
CA PRO A 177 18.05 7.30 11.01
C PRO A 177 16.97 6.88 10.03
N ILE A 178 15.69 7.19 10.33
CA ILE A 178 14.54 6.86 9.47
C ILE A 178 14.66 7.64 8.16
N PHE A 179 14.88 8.95 8.23
CA PHE A 179 15.04 9.78 7.03
C PHE A 179 16.27 9.41 6.21
N ASN A 180 17.40 9.10 6.86
CA ASN A 180 18.60 8.66 6.17
C ASN A 180 18.37 7.34 5.42
N SER A 181 17.64 6.38 6.02
CA SER A 181 17.27 5.13 5.37
C SER A 181 16.37 5.36 4.16
N LEU A 182 15.37 6.25 4.26
CA LEU A 182 14.48 6.61 3.16
C LEU A 182 15.24 7.28 2.01
N LEU A 183 16.12 8.25 2.32
CA LEU A 183 16.94 8.93 1.31
C LEU A 183 17.87 7.96 0.60
N LYS A 184 18.48 7.02 1.34
CA LYS A 184 19.30 5.98 0.75
C LYS A 184 18.51 5.10 -0.21
N GLY A 185 17.32 4.63 0.20
CA GLY A 185 16.44 3.85 -0.65
C GLY A 185 16.02 4.60 -1.94
N TYR A 186 15.69 5.90 -1.82
CA TYR A 186 15.36 6.71 -3.00
C TYR A 186 16.55 6.90 -3.95
N ASN A 187 17.76 7.07 -3.43
CA ASN A 187 18.96 7.16 -4.25
C ASN A 187 19.26 5.86 -4.97
N GLU A 188 19.17 4.71 -4.29
CA GLU A 188 19.34 3.39 -4.89
C GLU A 188 18.31 3.12 -5.99
N ASP A 189 17.06 3.54 -5.78
CA ASP A 189 16.01 3.45 -6.78
C ASP A 189 16.29 4.36 -7.99
N ALA A 190 16.75 5.59 -7.77
CA ALA A 190 17.11 6.52 -8.83
C ALA A 190 18.27 5.98 -9.69
N GLU A 191 19.29 5.38 -9.07
CA GLU A 191 20.41 4.75 -9.78
C GLU A 191 19.98 3.54 -10.63
N LYS A 192 19.08 2.68 -10.09
CA LYS A 192 18.50 1.57 -10.86
C LYS A 192 17.73 2.08 -12.09
N PHE A 193 17.03 3.22 -11.94
CA PHE A 193 16.32 3.83 -13.07
C PHE A 193 17.26 4.38 -14.13
N ALA A 194 18.31 5.09 -13.73
CA ALA A 194 19.26 5.67 -14.67
C ALA A 194 19.92 4.59 -15.57
N LYS A 195 20.29 3.45 -14.99
CA LYS A 195 20.88 2.32 -15.72
C LYS A 195 19.93 1.60 -16.68
N ASN A 196 18.63 1.78 -16.56
CA ASN A 196 17.62 1.19 -17.45
C ASN A 196 17.21 2.12 -18.60
N ILE A 197 17.82 3.29 -18.73
CA ILE A 197 17.55 4.29 -19.78
C ILE A 197 18.66 4.27 -20.87
N GLU A 198 19.80 3.66 -20.58
CA GLU A 198 20.85 3.37 -21.56
C GLU A 198 20.55 2.04 -22.31
#